data_32122b810e35e7a30dfd7c4eb0f16af5
#
_entry.id   32122b810e35e7a30dfd7c4eb0f16af5
#
_cell.length_a   1.000
_cell.length_b   1.000
_cell.length_c   1.000
_cell.angle_alpha   90.00
_cell.angle_beta   90.00
_cell.angle_gamma   90.00
#
_symmetry.space_group_name_H-M   'P 1'
#
loop_
_entity.id
_entity.type
_entity.pdbx_description
1 polymer ?
#
loop_
_entity_poly.entity_id
_entity_poly.type
_entity_poly.pdbx_seq_one_letter_code
_entity_poly.pdbx_strand_id
1 'polypeptide(L)'
;IPVSLLTLDDLLNLLEATSYGQIPILEQTIELAKIFASDAKEVKDYKNHLLAKAITSIMYTNQTSAKIRDQIFDILSNTHTDELSLDTVVPGIGYTRVFRKCFDIDSEGRFGERTLITEYIGSFVKENEDWNINTDNVTYGLKDLEVALSFTLFSERYLLNNEMYNEAISLKVKLHNLINSPNSEFFTSRKF
;
A
#
# COMPACT_ATOMS: atom_id res chain seq x y z
N ILE A 1 9.58 -22.39 -6.02
CA ILE A 1 8.12 -22.38 -6.31
C ILE A 1 7.67 -20.92 -6.29
N PRO A 2 6.98 -20.42 -7.31
CA PRO A 2 6.40 -19.08 -7.26
C PRO A 2 5.37 -18.96 -6.13
N VAL A 3 5.44 -17.88 -5.35
CA VAL A 3 4.50 -17.62 -4.24
C VAL A 3 3.05 -17.57 -4.73
N SER A 4 2.82 -17.03 -5.93
CA SER A 4 1.50 -16.94 -6.56
C SER A 4 0.85 -18.31 -6.86
N LEU A 5 1.57 -19.41 -6.74
CA LEU A 5 1.04 -20.78 -6.85
C LEU A 5 0.67 -21.40 -5.49
N LEU A 6 1.02 -20.73 -4.39
CA LEU A 6 0.64 -21.19 -3.06
C LEU A 6 -0.84 -20.87 -2.80
N THR A 7 -1.51 -21.82 -2.16
CA THR A 7 -2.88 -21.58 -1.65
C THR A 7 -2.84 -20.68 -0.40
N LEU A 8 -3.99 -20.18 0.01
CA LEU A 8 -4.12 -19.45 1.28
C LEU A 8 -3.63 -20.32 2.45
N ASP A 9 -4.00 -21.60 2.49
CA ASP A 9 -3.60 -22.52 3.54
C ASP A 9 -2.08 -22.76 3.55
N ASP A 10 -1.45 -22.84 2.38
CA ASP A 10 0.01 -22.94 2.28
C ASP A 10 0.70 -21.70 2.87
N LEU A 11 0.16 -20.51 2.58
CA LEU A 11 0.70 -19.26 3.10
C LEU A 11 0.45 -19.11 4.61
N LEU A 12 -0.73 -19.51 5.11
CA LEU A 12 -1.02 -19.52 6.54
C LEU A 12 -0.05 -20.43 7.29
N ASN A 13 0.22 -21.63 6.77
CA ASN A 13 1.20 -22.56 7.34
C ASN A 13 2.63 -22.01 7.26
N LEU A 14 3.01 -21.45 6.13
CA LEU A 14 4.34 -20.90 5.91
C LEU A 14 4.64 -19.72 6.85
N LEU A 15 3.63 -18.88 7.12
CA LEU A 15 3.72 -17.72 8.00
C LEU A 15 3.39 -18.08 9.46
N GLU A 16 3.14 -19.36 9.77
CA GLU A 16 2.70 -19.78 11.10
C GLU A 16 1.55 -18.92 11.64
N ALA A 17 0.60 -18.59 10.76
CA ALA A 17 -0.55 -17.76 11.09
C ALA A 17 -1.59 -18.61 11.83
N THR A 18 -1.60 -18.50 13.15
CA THR A 18 -2.41 -19.34 14.04
C THR A 18 -3.71 -18.68 14.52
N SER A 19 -3.82 -17.38 14.33
CA SER A 19 -4.99 -16.59 14.75
C SER A 19 -6.05 -16.55 13.65
N TYR A 20 -7.31 -16.77 14.02
CA TYR A 20 -8.46 -16.57 13.10
C TYR A 20 -8.55 -15.15 12.54
N GLY A 21 -8.08 -14.16 13.30
CA GLY A 21 -8.03 -12.77 12.85
C GLY A 21 -7.04 -12.51 11.71
N GLN A 22 -6.03 -13.38 11.53
CA GLN A 22 -5.01 -13.25 10.50
C GLN A 22 -5.48 -13.73 9.11
N ILE A 23 -6.47 -14.62 9.05
CA ILE A 23 -6.98 -15.18 7.78
C ILE A 23 -7.53 -14.07 6.86
N PRO A 24 -8.50 -13.25 7.26
CA PRO A 24 -9.03 -12.20 6.39
C PRO A 24 -8.00 -11.11 6.05
N ILE A 25 -7.02 -10.89 6.93
CA ILE A 25 -5.91 -9.96 6.65
C ILE A 25 -5.04 -10.52 5.53
N LEU A 26 -4.69 -11.80 5.58
CA LEU A 26 -3.87 -12.43 4.55
C LEU A 26 -4.61 -12.53 3.21
N GLU A 27 -5.90 -12.86 3.21
CA GLU A 27 -6.75 -12.84 1.99
C GLU A 27 -6.73 -11.46 1.33
N GLN A 28 -6.98 -10.40 2.08
CA GLN A 28 -6.92 -9.03 1.58
C GLN A 28 -5.52 -8.66 1.08
N THR A 29 -4.47 -9.11 1.77
CA THR A 29 -3.08 -8.86 1.39
C THR A 29 -2.76 -9.53 0.05
N ILE A 30 -3.21 -10.75 -0.18
CA ILE A 30 -3.02 -11.47 -1.46
C ILE A 30 -3.70 -10.71 -2.61
N GLU A 31 -4.93 -10.27 -2.42
CA GLU A 31 -5.64 -9.51 -3.46
C GLU A 31 -4.94 -8.17 -3.76
N LEU A 32 -4.49 -7.45 -2.75
CA LEU A 32 -3.71 -6.22 -2.93
C LEU A 32 -2.35 -6.49 -3.61
N ALA A 33 -1.66 -7.58 -3.26
CA ALA A 33 -0.41 -7.95 -3.89
C ALA A 33 -0.59 -8.20 -5.40
N LYS A 34 -1.66 -8.88 -5.81
CA LYS A 34 -2.01 -9.07 -7.21
C LYS A 34 -2.29 -7.74 -7.91
N ILE A 35 -3.05 -6.84 -7.28
CA ILE A 35 -3.35 -5.52 -7.81
C ILE A 35 -2.06 -4.72 -8.00
N PHE A 36 -1.19 -4.65 -6.99
CA PHE A 36 0.06 -3.88 -7.07
C PHE A 36 1.09 -4.50 -8.03
N ALA A 37 1.10 -5.82 -8.20
CA ALA A 37 1.96 -6.51 -9.15
C ALA A 37 1.44 -6.44 -10.62
N SER A 38 0.19 -6.05 -10.84
CA SER A 38 -0.39 -5.96 -12.18
C SER A 38 0.07 -4.70 -12.93
N ASP A 39 0.48 -4.86 -14.18
CA ASP A 39 0.79 -3.75 -15.10
C ASP A 39 -0.38 -3.44 -16.06
N ALA A 40 -1.55 -4.07 -15.86
CA ALA A 40 -2.72 -3.86 -16.70
C ALA A 40 -3.24 -2.42 -16.57
N LYS A 41 -3.59 -1.82 -17.72
CA LYS A 41 -4.01 -0.42 -17.77
C LYS A 41 -5.29 -0.15 -16.97
N GLU A 42 -6.24 -1.07 -17.02
CA GLU A 42 -7.50 -1.00 -16.26
C GLU A 42 -7.30 -1.06 -14.75
N VAL A 43 -6.18 -1.63 -14.29
CA VAL A 43 -5.84 -1.71 -12.86
C VAL A 43 -5.22 -0.41 -12.34
N LYS A 44 -4.64 0.41 -13.23
CA LYS A 44 -3.93 1.65 -12.86
C LYS A 44 -4.84 2.65 -12.14
N ASP A 45 -6.04 2.89 -12.65
CA ASP A 45 -6.99 3.80 -12.04
C ASP A 45 -7.43 3.32 -10.65
N TYR A 46 -7.58 2.01 -10.50
CA TYR A 46 -7.89 1.41 -9.21
C TYR A 46 -6.71 1.52 -8.22
N LYS A 47 -5.48 1.34 -8.67
CA LYS A 47 -4.29 1.61 -7.85
C LYS A 47 -4.27 3.06 -7.37
N ASN A 48 -4.50 4.03 -8.27
CA ASN A 48 -4.56 5.43 -7.91
C ASN A 48 -5.64 5.70 -6.86
N HIS A 49 -6.83 5.11 -7.03
CA HIS A 49 -7.92 5.22 -6.06
C HIS A 49 -7.53 4.67 -4.68
N LEU A 50 -6.95 3.47 -4.61
CA LEU A 50 -6.50 2.85 -3.36
C LEU A 50 -5.41 3.68 -2.66
N LEU A 51 -4.41 4.14 -3.42
CA LEU A 51 -3.34 5.00 -2.90
C LEU A 51 -3.89 6.32 -2.37
N ALA A 52 -4.78 6.95 -3.12
CA ALA A 52 -5.41 8.20 -2.73
C ALA A 52 -6.22 8.05 -1.43
N LYS A 53 -7.00 6.98 -1.29
CA LYS A 53 -7.75 6.70 -0.05
C LYS A 53 -6.81 6.46 1.14
N ALA A 54 -5.73 5.71 0.98
CA ALA A 54 -4.77 5.46 2.05
C ALA A 54 -4.08 6.78 2.48
N ILE A 55 -3.62 7.58 1.52
CA ILE A 55 -2.99 8.88 1.82
C ILE A 55 -3.98 9.81 2.52
N THR A 56 -5.23 9.86 2.06
CA THR A 56 -6.28 10.65 2.70
C THR A 56 -6.46 10.20 4.15
N SER A 57 -6.58 8.90 4.41
CA SER A 57 -6.73 8.38 5.79
C SER A 57 -5.57 8.79 6.68
N ILE A 58 -4.32 8.71 6.18
CA ILE A 58 -3.12 9.13 6.94
C ILE A 58 -3.13 10.64 7.20
N MET A 59 -3.53 11.47 6.21
CA MET A 59 -3.60 12.92 6.34
C MET A 59 -4.57 13.40 7.44
N TYR A 60 -5.59 12.59 7.75
CA TYR A 60 -6.57 12.89 8.79
C TYR A 60 -6.28 12.23 10.15
N THR A 61 -5.15 11.54 10.29
CA THR A 61 -4.73 11.03 11.60
C THR A 61 -4.26 12.18 12.51
N ASN A 62 -4.38 11.96 13.82
CA ASN A 62 -3.88 12.92 14.83
C ASN A 62 -2.38 12.69 15.10
N GLN A 63 -1.57 12.76 14.05
CA GLN A 63 -0.11 12.59 14.12
C GLN A 63 0.59 13.89 13.72
N THR A 64 1.89 13.99 14.02
CA THR A 64 2.70 15.12 13.55
C THR A 64 2.86 15.08 12.02
N SER A 65 2.98 16.24 11.39
CA SER A 65 3.19 16.35 9.93
C SER A 65 4.41 15.55 9.47
N ALA A 66 5.47 15.52 10.25
CA ALA A 66 6.66 14.72 9.92
C ALA A 66 6.33 13.22 9.84
N LYS A 67 5.57 12.70 10.80
CA LYS A 67 5.18 11.30 10.81
C LYS A 67 4.20 10.96 9.69
N ILE A 68 3.24 11.83 9.41
CA ILE A 68 2.32 11.72 8.27
C ILE A 68 3.11 11.66 6.96
N ARG A 69 4.04 12.61 6.77
CA ARG A 69 4.92 12.66 5.58
C ARG A 69 5.69 11.36 5.41
N ASP A 70 6.34 10.89 6.46
CA ASP A 70 7.19 9.70 6.41
C ASP A 70 6.38 8.44 6.03
N GLN A 71 5.15 8.30 6.55
CA GLN A 71 4.23 7.23 6.19
C GLN A 71 3.78 7.30 4.71
N ILE A 72 3.45 8.49 4.22
CA ILE A 72 3.06 8.70 2.82
C ILE A 72 4.24 8.40 1.89
N PHE A 73 5.44 8.82 2.27
CA PHE A 73 6.65 8.57 1.50
C PHE A 73 6.99 7.07 1.46
N ASP A 74 6.80 6.36 2.56
CA ASP A 74 6.98 4.90 2.59
C ASP A 74 6.01 4.20 1.63
N ILE A 75 4.72 4.55 1.67
CA ILE A 75 3.73 4.00 0.73
C ILE A 75 4.13 4.28 -0.71
N LEU A 76 4.36 5.53 -1.08
CA LEU A 76 4.62 5.91 -2.47
C LEU A 76 5.98 5.46 -2.98
N SER A 77 6.94 5.19 -2.10
CA SER A 77 8.22 4.58 -2.49
C SER A 77 8.07 3.11 -2.89
N ASN A 78 7.11 2.41 -2.31
CA ASN A 78 6.87 0.98 -2.55
C ASN A 78 5.72 0.70 -3.53
N THR A 79 4.72 1.60 -3.62
CA THR A 79 3.51 1.43 -4.43
C THR A 79 3.13 2.75 -5.10
N HIS A 80 3.67 3.04 -6.25
CA HIS A 80 3.34 4.25 -6.99
C HIS A 80 2.83 3.90 -8.40
N THR A 81 2.21 4.87 -9.03
CA THR A 81 1.89 4.86 -10.46
C THR A 81 2.59 6.03 -11.14
N ASP A 82 2.55 6.09 -12.47
CA ASP A 82 3.12 7.23 -13.20
C ASP A 82 2.42 8.55 -12.87
N GLU A 83 1.14 8.48 -12.50
CA GLU A 83 0.33 9.66 -12.16
C GLU A 83 0.45 10.05 -10.69
N LEU A 84 0.60 9.08 -9.82
CA LEU A 84 0.68 9.27 -8.37
C LEU A 84 1.99 8.70 -7.83
N SER A 85 3.03 9.52 -7.87
CA SER A 85 4.36 9.24 -7.34
C SER A 85 4.92 10.47 -6.62
N LEU A 86 5.98 10.29 -5.85
CA LEU A 86 6.65 11.41 -5.17
C LEU A 86 7.28 12.41 -6.13
N ASP A 87 7.61 11.98 -7.35
CA ASP A 87 8.30 12.80 -8.35
C ASP A 87 7.34 13.37 -9.41
N THR A 88 6.04 13.09 -9.31
CA THR A 88 5.03 13.68 -10.18
C THR A 88 4.95 15.19 -9.99
N VAL A 89 4.80 15.91 -11.10
CA VAL A 89 4.58 17.37 -11.09
C VAL A 89 3.10 17.63 -10.90
N VAL A 90 2.76 18.34 -9.82
CA VAL A 90 1.38 18.71 -9.48
C VAL A 90 1.16 20.16 -9.87
N PRO A 91 0.15 20.47 -10.70
CA PRO A 91 -0.17 21.84 -11.06
C PRO A 91 -0.88 22.56 -9.90
N GLY A 92 -0.33 23.67 -9.48
CA GLY A 92 -0.97 24.63 -8.58
C GLY A 92 -1.52 25.84 -9.34
N ILE A 93 -2.18 26.75 -8.65
CA ILE A 93 -2.68 27.98 -9.24
C ILE A 93 -1.50 28.92 -9.52
N GLY A 94 -1.15 29.06 -10.80
CA GLY A 94 -0.06 29.93 -11.25
C GLY A 94 1.35 29.37 -11.03
N TYR A 95 1.49 28.14 -10.57
CA TYR A 95 2.78 27.45 -10.38
C TYR A 95 2.65 25.94 -10.47
N THR A 96 3.79 25.24 -10.50
CA THR A 96 3.86 23.78 -10.40
C THR A 96 4.77 23.37 -9.24
N ARG A 97 4.49 22.22 -8.65
CA ARG A 97 5.30 21.62 -7.59
C ARG A 97 5.58 20.15 -7.89
N VAL A 98 6.77 19.66 -7.57
CA VAL A 98 6.98 18.23 -7.43
C VAL A 98 6.25 17.74 -6.19
N PHE A 99 5.49 16.65 -6.29
CA PHE A 99 4.59 16.19 -5.23
C PHE A 99 5.30 16.01 -3.89
N ARG A 100 6.52 15.47 -3.89
CA ARG A 100 7.39 15.37 -2.71
C ARG A 100 7.54 16.71 -1.97
N LYS A 101 7.65 17.80 -2.70
CA LYS A 101 7.86 19.16 -2.15
C LYS A 101 6.58 19.76 -1.54
N CYS A 102 5.42 19.22 -1.88
CA CYS A 102 4.16 19.64 -1.27
C CYS A 102 4.11 19.29 0.23
N PHE A 103 4.91 18.32 0.69
CA PHE A 103 5.00 17.88 2.08
C PHE A 103 6.10 18.61 2.88
N ASP A 104 6.67 19.69 2.36
CA ASP A 104 7.59 20.54 3.13
C ASP A 104 6.82 21.16 4.31
N ILE A 105 7.45 21.10 5.48
CA ILE A 105 6.83 21.50 6.75
C ILE A 105 7.27 22.93 7.07
N ASP A 106 6.31 23.80 7.36
CA ASP A 106 6.53 25.18 7.74
C ASP A 106 7.04 25.33 9.19
N SER A 107 7.33 26.55 9.60
CA SER A 107 7.80 26.88 10.97
C SER A 107 6.75 26.57 12.06
N GLU A 108 5.49 26.39 11.69
CA GLU A 108 4.39 26.05 12.61
C GLU A 108 4.12 24.53 12.66
N GLY A 109 4.93 23.74 11.94
CA GLY A 109 4.80 22.28 11.91
C GLY A 109 3.69 21.77 11.00
N ARG A 110 3.23 22.55 10.01
CA ARG A 110 2.16 22.21 9.05
C ARG A 110 2.71 22.05 7.64
N PHE A 111 2.00 21.31 6.81
CA PHE A 111 2.30 21.29 5.38
C PHE A 111 1.91 22.62 4.74
N GLY A 112 2.87 23.30 4.13
CA GLY A 112 2.62 24.57 3.44
C GLY A 112 1.65 24.46 2.26
N GLU A 113 1.62 23.28 1.60
CA GLU A 113 0.77 23.01 0.43
C GLU A 113 -0.36 22.01 0.75
N ARG A 114 -0.92 22.02 1.97
CA ARG A 114 -1.95 21.06 2.40
C ARG A 114 -3.15 21.03 1.46
N THR A 115 -3.63 22.18 1.01
CA THR A 115 -4.76 22.27 0.09
C THR A 115 -4.44 21.60 -1.24
N LEU A 116 -3.28 21.89 -1.81
CA LEU A 116 -2.83 21.31 -3.08
C LEU A 116 -2.70 19.77 -2.98
N ILE A 117 -2.15 19.26 -1.87
CA ILE A 117 -2.09 17.82 -1.59
C ILE A 117 -3.49 17.23 -1.60
N THR A 118 -4.43 17.83 -0.85
CA THR A 118 -5.79 17.31 -0.67
C THR A 118 -6.57 17.32 -1.99
N GLU A 119 -6.47 18.38 -2.76
CA GLU A 119 -7.14 18.49 -4.07
C GLU A 119 -6.56 17.49 -5.08
N TYR A 120 -5.24 17.38 -5.14
CA TYR A 120 -4.59 16.47 -6.07
C TYR A 120 -4.93 15.00 -5.75
N ILE A 121 -4.79 14.59 -4.50
CA ILE A 121 -5.15 13.24 -4.04
C ILE A 121 -6.64 12.99 -4.26
N GLY A 122 -7.51 13.96 -3.91
CA GLY A 122 -8.95 13.84 -4.08
C GLY A 122 -9.38 13.59 -5.53
N SER A 123 -8.61 14.07 -6.51
CA SER A 123 -8.90 13.85 -7.94
C SER A 123 -8.86 12.38 -8.37
N PHE A 124 -8.16 11.52 -7.62
CA PHE A 124 -8.06 10.08 -7.89
C PHE A 124 -9.11 9.25 -7.15
N VAL A 125 -9.84 9.83 -6.21
CA VAL A 125 -10.87 9.12 -5.45
C VAL A 125 -12.16 9.03 -6.27
N LYS A 126 -12.64 7.81 -6.53
CA LYS A 126 -13.84 7.50 -7.31
C LYS A 126 -14.78 6.64 -6.47
N GLU A 127 -15.62 7.27 -5.64
CA GLU A 127 -16.42 6.60 -4.61
C GLU A 127 -17.54 5.68 -5.17
N ASN A 128 -18.05 5.98 -6.37
CA ASN A 128 -19.20 5.29 -6.95
C ASN A 128 -18.82 4.46 -8.18
N GLU A 129 -17.55 4.13 -8.37
CA GLU A 129 -17.11 3.35 -9.51
C GLU A 129 -17.19 1.86 -9.19
N ASP A 130 -17.81 1.10 -10.08
CA ASP A 130 -17.86 -0.36 -9.99
C ASP A 130 -16.57 -0.93 -10.61
N TRP A 131 -15.62 -1.27 -9.75
CA TRP A 131 -14.31 -1.76 -10.16
C TRP A 131 -14.39 -3.23 -10.56
N ASN A 132 -14.39 -3.49 -11.88
CA ASN A 132 -14.30 -4.85 -12.41
C ASN A 132 -12.83 -5.19 -12.73
N ILE A 133 -12.09 -5.54 -11.67
CA ILE A 133 -10.66 -5.85 -11.77
C ILE A 133 -10.45 -7.35 -11.83
N ASN A 134 -9.81 -7.83 -12.90
CA ASN A 134 -9.39 -9.23 -13.03
C ASN A 134 -7.90 -9.35 -12.73
N THR A 135 -7.57 -10.13 -11.71
CA THR A 135 -6.20 -10.41 -11.26
C THR A 135 -5.85 -11.91 -11.26
N ASP A 136 -6.66 -12.74 -11.91
CA ASP A 136 -6.56 -14.22 -11.84
C ASP A 136 -5.19 -14.77 -12.29
N ASN A 137 -4.56 -14.12 -13.27
CA ASN A 137 -3.29 -14.56 -13.86
C ASN A 137 -2.09 -13.71 -13.42
N VAL A 138 -2.25 -12.88 -12.41
CA VAL A 138 -1.17 -12.02 -11.94
C VAL A 138 -0.22 -12.81 -11.04
N THR A 139 1.05 -12.85 -11.42
CA THR A 139 2.13 -13.43 -10.60
C THR A 139 2.64 -12.39 -9.61
N TYR A 140 2.77 -12.78 -8.35
CA TYR A 140 3.33 -11.96 -7.29
C TYR A 140 4.33 -12.77 -6.45
N GLY A 141 5.21 -12.08 -5.73
CA GLY A 141 6.22 -12.67 -4.88
C GLY A 141 6.07 -12.28 -3.40
N LEU A 142 6.97 -12.77 -2.55
CA LEU A 142 7.00 -12.42 -1.12
C LEU A 142 7.14 -10.91 -0.90
N LYS A 143 7.88 -10.21 -1.76
CA LYS A 143 8.06 -8.76 -1.65
C LYS A 143 6.77 -8.00 -1.96
N ASP A 144 5.99 -8.46 -2.92
CA ASP A 144 4.69 -7.88 -3.24
C ASP A 144 3.71 -8.07 -2.08
N LEU A 145 3.75 -9.23 -1.40
CA LEU A 145 2.97 -9.46 -0.18
C LEU A 145 3.40 -8.52 0.96
N GLU A 146 4.71 -8.32 1.16
CA GLU A 146 5.21 -7.40 2.19
C GLU A 146 4.74 -5.96 1.96
N VAL A 147 4.83 -5.50 0.71
CA VAL A 147 4.35 -4.17 0.30
C VAL A 147 2.84 -4.05 0.50
N ALA A 148 2.07 -5.04 0.05
CA ALA A 148 0.62 -5.07 0.21
C ALA A 148 0.19 -5.08 1.68
N LEU A 149 0.85 -5.86 2.52
CA LEU A 149 0.57 -5.91 3.96
C LEU A 149 0.92 -4.60 4.65
N SER A 150 2.04 -3.97 4.28
CA SER A 150 2.41 -2.64 4.77
C SER A 150 1.38 -1.59 4.39
N PHE A 151 0.86 -1.64 3.15
CA PHE A 151 -0.21 -0.78 2.69
C PHE A 151 -1.50 -0.98 3.48
N THR A 152 -1.88 -2.23 3.74
CA THR A 152 -3.08 -2.60 4.52
C THR A 152 -3.09 -1.92 5.89
N LEU A 153 -1.94 -1.83 6.57
CA LEU A 153 -1.82 -1.17 7.88
C LEU A 153 -2.20 0.32 7.87
N PHE A 154 -2.16 0.99 6.73
CA PHE A 154 -2.53 2.40 6.59
C PHE A 154 -3.99 2.60 6.16
N SER A 155 -4.75 1.53 5.92
CA SER A 155 -6.18 1.67 5.63
C SER A 155 -6.95 2.07 6.90
N GLU A 156 -8.02 2.85 6.73
CA GLU A 156 -8.84 3.37 7.84
C GLU A 156 -9.30 2.25 8.79
N ARG A 157 -9.68 1.10 8.23
CA ARG A 157 -10.14 -0.07 8.98
C ARG A 157 -9.13 -0.53 10.04
N TYR A 158 -7.84 -0.52 9.73
CA TYR A 158 -6.77 -0.96 10.63
C TYR A 158 -6.32 0.17 11.55
N LEU A 159 -6.30 1.40 11.07
CA LEU A 159 -5.94 2.56 11.88
C LEU A 159 -6.92 2.79 13.04
N LEU A 160 -8.18 2.38 12.89
CA LEU A 160 -9.23 2.53 13.91
C LEU A 160 -9.47 1.28 14.77
N ASN A 161 -8.81 0.15 14.48
CA ASN A 161 -9.00 -1.11 15.19
C ASN A 161 -7.66 -1.68 15.65
N ASN A 162 -7.34 -1.50 16.94
CA ASN A 162 -6.07 -1.93 17.53
C ASN A 162 -5.83 -3.45 17.45
N GLU A 163 -6.88 -4.27 17.58
CA GLU A 163 -6.75 -5.73 17.50
C GLU A 163 -6.36 -6.15 16.08
N MET A 164 -7.07 -5.67 15.08
CA MET A 164 -6.75 -5.93 13.68
C MET A 164 -5.36 -5.40 13.30
N TYR A 165 -5.00 -4.22 13.80
CA TYR A 165 -3.68 -3.65 13.58
C TYR A 165 -2.57 -4.55 14.16
N ASN A 166 -2.73 -5.05 15.39
CA ASN A 166 -1.76 -5.93 16.04
C ASN A 166 -1.62 -7.28 15.31
N GLU A 167 -2.74 -7.85 14.82
CA GLU A 167 -2.72 -9.07 14.01
C GLU A 167 -1.96 -8.86 12.68
N ALA A 168 -2.19 -7.73 12.02
CA ALA A 168 -1.48 -7.38 10.79
C ALA A 168 0.02 -7.13 11.03
N ILE A 169 0.41 -6.48 12.14
CA ILE A 169 1.81 -6.29 12.54
C ILE A 169 2.47 -7.66 12.80
N SER A 170 1.79 -8.57 13.47
CA SER A 170 2.29 -9.93 13.71
C SER A 170 2.59 -10.66 12.39
N LEU A 171 1.67 -10.61 11.43
CA LEU A 171 1.89 -11.16 10.09
C LEU A 171 3.06 -10.49 9.36
N LYS A 172 3.17 -9.16 9.46
CA LYS A 172 4.26 -8.41 8.83
C LYS A 172 5.63 -8.83 9.36
N VAL A 173 5.76 -9.03 10.67
CA VAL A 173 7.01 -9.52 11.27
C VAL A 173 7.36 -10.91 10.76
N LYS A 174 6.40 -11.83 10.71
CA LYS A 174 6.60 -13.19 10.21
C LYS A 174 7.01 -13.21 8.73
N LEU A 175 6.33 -12.42 7.91
CA LEU A 175 6.64 -12.29 6.49
C LEU A 175 8.04 -11.68 6.27
N HIS A 176 8.40 -10.65 7.03
CA HIS A 176 9.73 -10.04 6.98
C HIS A 176 10.83 -11.04 7.36
N ASN A 177 10.61 -11.84 8.40
CA ASN A 177 11.54 -12.88 8.81
C ASN A 177 11.69 -13.95 7.73
N LEU A 178 10.60 -14.35 7.07
CA LEU A 178 10.64 -15.31 5.97
C LEU A 178 11.45 -14.77 4.79
N ILE A 179 11.22 -13.52 4.39
CA ILE A 179 11.94 -12.86 3.29
C ILE A 179 13.45 -12.82 3.55
N ASN A 180 13.85 -12.57 4.77
CA ASN A 180 15.26 -12.51 5.18
C ASN A 180 15.87 -13.85 5.59
N SER A 181 15.10 -14.93 5.53
CA SER A 181 15.59 -16.27 5.83
C SER A 181 16.30 -16.90 4.62
N PRO A 182 17.22 -17.87 4.84
CA PRO A 182 17.79 -18.65 3.74
C PRO A 182 16.74 -19.38 2.89
N ASN A 183 15.58 -19.67 3.46
CA ASN A 183 14.48 -20.36 2.79
C ASN A 183 13.76 -19.45 1.76
N SER A 184 13.97 -18.14 1.79
CA SER A 184 13.35 -17.20 0.83
C SER A 184 13.72 -17.53 -0.62
N GLU A 185 14.90 -18.10 -0.86
CA GLU A 185 15.36 -18.50 -2.20
C GLU A 185 14.44 -19.54 -2.87
N PHE A 186 13.74 -20.36 -2.08
CA PHE A 186 12.78 -21.34 -2.61
C PHE A 186 11.52 -20.68 -3.21
N PHE A 187 11.23 -19.44 -2.82
CA PHE A 187 10.05 -18.69 -3.23
C PHE A 187 10.34 -17.60 -4.26
N THR A 188 11.54 -17.60 -4.86
CA THR A 188 11.86 -16.66 -5.92
C THR A 188 11.06 -16.99 -7.17
N SER A 189 10.37 -15.98 -7.70
CA SER A 189 9.74 -16.03 -9.02
C SER A 189 10.81 -16.10 -10.10
N ARG A 190 11.27 -17.29 -10.46
CA ARG A 190 11.92 -17.45 -11.75
C ARG A 190 10.83 -17.36 -12.80
N LYS A 191 10.81 -16.26 -13.55
CA LYS A 191 10.15 -16.26 -14.86
C LYS A 191 10.83 -17.35 -15.68
N PHE A 192 10.11 -18.41 -15.98
CA PHE A 192 10.50 -19.36 -17.01
C PHE A 192 10.15 -18.77 -18.37
#